data_74aa678023f430b771f8863efeb759ec
#
_entry.id   74aa678023f430b771f8863efeb759ec
#
_cell.length_a   1.000
_cell.length_b   1.000
_cell.length_c   1.000
_cell.angle_alpha   90.00
_cell.angle_beta   90.00
_cell.angle_gamma   90.00
#
_symmetry.space_group_name_H-M   'P 1'
#
loop_
_entity.id
_entity.type
_entity.pdbx_description
1 polymer ?
#
loop_
_entity_poly.entity_id
_entity_poly.type
_entity_poly.pdbx_seq_one_letter_code
_entity_poly.pdbx_strand_id
1 'polypeptide(L)'
;MCIRDSHYVMQGGPNIAATVTTHHLIINRNAYLAGGIRPHYYCLPVAKRETHRMALRSAVCSGNEKFFLGTDSAPHLDGAKENACGCAGIYTSVNTLSCLAHVFEDEDALEKLEGFVSVHGPSFYKLPVNSGLLKFRKLSEPLSYPEKIRIRNDQVTVFDPGFPLFWSYETVDKEEV
;
A
#
# COMPACT_ATOMS: atom_id res chain seq x y z
N MET A 1 3.08 -11.75 0.66
CA MET A 1 3.56 -12.44 -0.57
C MET A 1 5.07 -12.63 -0.54
N CYS A 2 5.62 -13.58 -1.27
CA CYS A 2 7.05 -13.82 -1.39
C CYS A 2 7.46 -13.97 -2.87
N ILE A 3 8.77 -14.13 -3.14
CA ILE A 3 9.29 -14.30 -4.51
C ILE A 3 8.59 -15.46 -5.25
N ARG A 4 8.35 -16.59 -4.56
CA ARG A 4 7.68 -17.75 -5.17
C ARG A 4 6.25 -17.44 -5.57
N ASP A 5 5.53 -16.72 -4.72
CA ASP A 5 4.13 -16.34 -4.99
C ASP A 5 4.05 -15.41 -6.20
N SER A 6 4.98 -14.45 -6.31
CA SER A 6 5.04 -13.54 -7.46
C SER A 6 5.31 -14.31 -8.76
N HIS A 7 6.27 -15.24 -8.76
CA HIS A 7 6.54 -16.08 -9.92
C HIS A 7 5.35 -16.97 -10.30
N TYR A 8 4.70 -17.57 -9.31
CA TYR A 8 3.51 -18.40 -9.54
C TYR A 8 2.37 -17.60 -10.20
N VAL A 9 2.13 -16.38 -9.73
CA VAL A 9 1.11 -15.49 -10.30
C VAL A 9 1.48 -15.10 -11.73
N MET A 10 2.74 -14.69 -11.98
CA MET A 10 3.19 -14.33 -13.33
C MET A 10 3.04 -15.46 -14.33
N GLN A 11 3.34 -16.70 -13.94
CA GLN A 11 3.25 -17.89 -14.79
C GLN A 11 1.86 -18.50 -14.86
N GLY A 12 0.97 -18.11 -13.95
CA GLY A 12 -0.38 -18.65 -13.84
C GLY A 12 -1.28 -18.29 -15.03
N GLY A 13 -2.39 -19.00 -15.17
CA GLY A 13 -3.41 -18.73 -16.18
C GLY A 13 -4.14 -17.39 -15.98
N PRO A 14 -5.08 -17.04 -16.83
CA PRO A 14 -5.79 -15.75 -16.81
C PRO A 14 -6.67 -15.56 -15.56
N ASN A 15 -7.02 -16.62 -14.86
CA ASN A 15 -7.84 -16.58 -13.65
C ASN A 15 -7.00 -16.51 -12.35
N ILE A 16 -5.69 -16.26 -12.47
CA ILE A 16 -4.78 -16.12 -11.33
C ILE A 16 -4.22 -14.71 -11.32
N ALA A 17 -4.48 -14.00 -10.25
CA ALA A 17 -3.94 -12.66 -9.99
C ALA A 17 -3.59 -12.54 -8.50
N ALA A 18 -2.97 -11.43 -8.12
CA ALA A 18 -2.63 -11.14 -6.74
C ALA A 18 -2.88 -9.68 -6.38
N THR A 19 -3.52 -9.47 -5.26
CA THR A 19 -3.53 -8.17 -4.59
C THR A 19 -2.22 -7.95 -3.85
N VAL A 20 -1.71 -6.72 -3.90
CA VAL A 20 -0.52 -6.32 -3.15
C VAL A 20 -0.83 -5.07 -2.34
N THR A 21 -0.48 -5.10 -1.07
CA THR A 21 -0.76 -4.00 -0.14
C THR A 21 0.37 -2.97 -0.15
N THR A 22 0.02 -1.72 0.13
CA THR A 22 0.98 -0.62 0.24
C THR A 22 2.09 -0.91 1.22
N HIS A 23 1.75 -1.38 2.42
CA HIS A 23 2.73 -1.60 3.46
C HIS A 23 3.74 -2.71 3.11
N HIS A 24 3.35 -3.77 2.38
CA HIS A 24 4.29 -4.80 1.94
C HIS A 24 5.28 -4.33 0.86
N LEU A 25 5.00 -3.21 0.18
CA LEU A 25 5.93 -2.58 -0.76
C LEU A 25 6.96 -1.68 -0.06
N ILE A 26 6.65 -1.24 1.18
CA ILE A 26 7.44 -0.25 1.92
C ILE A 26 8.24 -0.90 3.03
N ILE A 27 7.63 -1.75 3.86
CA ILE A 27 8.29 -2.35 5.01
C ILE A 27 8.74 -3.78 4.75
N ASN A 28 9.84 -4.16 5.38
CA ASN A 28 10.29 -5.53 5.54
C ASN A 28 10.19 -5.95 7.02
N ARG A 29 10.58 -7.17 7.34
CA ARG A 29 10.53 -7.72 8.69
C ARG A 29 11.23 -6.84 9.74
N ASN A 30 12.26 -6.11 9.38
CA ASN A 30 13.01 -5.29 10.34
C ASN A 30 12.19 -4.10 10.83
N ALA A 31 11.19 -3.64 10.08
CA ALA A 31 10.37 -2.49 10.48
C ALA A 31 9.71 -2.68 11.85
N TYR A 32 9.34 -3.90 12.23
CA TYR A 32 8.71 -4.17 13.52
C TYR A 32 9.57 -4.95 14.52
N LEU A 33 10.81 -5.32 14.17
CA LEU A 33 11.73 -6.06 15.05
C LEU A 33 13.00 -5.28 15.41
N ALA A 34 13.50 -4.41 14.51
CA ALA A 34 14.73 -3.68 14.77
C ALA A 34 14.49 -2.50 15.72
N GLY A 35 15.30 -2.44 16.77
CA GLY A 35 15.20 -1.40 17.80
C GLY A 35 14.07 -1.58 18.80
N GLY A 36 13.46 -2.77 18.84
CA GLY A 36 12.33 -3.12 19.70
C GLY A 36 11.10 -3.54 18.91
N ILE A 37 10.11 -4.10 19.60
CA ILE A 37 8.87 -4.54 18.99
C ILE A 37 7.98 -3.34 18.68
N ARG A 38 7.56 -3.22 17.41
CA ARG A 38 6.66 -2.16 16.95
C ARG A 38 5.33 -2.75 16.49
N PRO A 39 4.33 -2.89 17.37
CA PRO A 39 3.08 -3.60 17.08
C PRO A 39 2.27 -2.97 15.95
N HIS A 40 2.40 -1.64 15.72
CA HIS A 40 1.68 -0.94 14.66
C HIS A 40 2.11 -1.35 13.23
N TYR A 41 3.27 -2.00 13.07
CA TYR A 41 3.71 -2.61 11.80
C TYR A 41 3.36 -4.09 11.68
N TYR A 42 2.76 -4.70 12.72
CA TYR A 42 2.37 -6.09 12.65
C TYR A 42 1.14 -6.29 11.77
N CYS A 43 1.28 -7.16 10.76
CA CYS A 43 0.24 -7.52 9.80
C CYS A 43 0.34 -9.00 9.40
N LEU A 44 -0.72 -9.51 8.81
CA LEU A 44 -0.76 -10.84 8.18
C LEU A 44 -1.13 -10.67 6.70
N PRO A 45 -0.42 -11.38 5.79
CA PRO A 45 0.78 -12.18 6.04
C PRO A 45 1.94 -11.32 6.56
N VAL A 46 2.76 -11.90 7.43
CA VAL A 46 3.91 -11.21 8.02
C VAL A 46 4.85 -10.69 6.94
N ALA A 47 5.30 -9.42 7.03
CA ALA A 47 6.27 -8.85 6.12
C ALA A 47 7.56 -9.70 6.10
N LYS A 48 8.09 -9.96 4.92
CA LYS A 48 9.21 -10.87 4.71
C LYS A 48 10.56 -10.11 4.73
N ARG A 49 11.62 -10.75 4.24
CA ARG A 49 12.94 -10.14 4.12
C ARG A 49 12.95 -9.10 2.99
N GLU A 50 13.97 -8.26 2.97
CA GLU A 50 14.16 -7.22 1.96
C GLU A 50 14.10 -7.74 0.53
N THR A 51 14.72 -8.87 0.25
CA THR A 51 14.70 -9.50 -1.08
C THR A 51 13.27 -9.80 -1.58
N HIS A 52 12.35 -10.14 -0.67
CA HIS A 52 10.95 -10.37 -1.01
C HIS A 52 10.21 -9.05 -1.26
N ARG A 53 10.50 -8.01 -0.47
CA ARG A 53 9.94 -6.67 -0.68
C ARG A 53 10.34 -6.13 -2.05
N MET A 54 11.62 -6.21 -2.40
CA MET A 54 12.11 -5.79 -3.72
C MET A 54 11.48 -6.59 -4.87
N ALA A 55 11.28 -7.89 -4.69
CA ALA A 55 10.60 -8.71 -5.69
C ALA A 55 9.11 -8.30 -5.88
N LEU A 56 8.42 -7.89 -4.80
CA LEU A 56 7.07 -7.34 -4.91
C LEU A 56 7.06 -6.00 -5.65
N ARG A 57 7.97 -5.09 -5.31
CA ARG A 57 8.12 -3.81 -6.02
C ARG A 57 8.35 -4.03 -7.51
N SER A 58 9.30 -4.88 -7.87
CA SER A 58 9.57 -5.24 -9.26
C SER A 58 8.32 -5.81 -9.97
N ALA A 59 7.56 -6.67 -9.30
CA ALA A 59 6.35 -7.26 -9.88
C ALA A 59 5.25 -6.23 -10.14
N VAL A 60 4.96 -5.33 -9.19
CA VAL A 60 3.89 -4.34 -9.34
C VAL A 60 4.26 -3.20 -10.28
N CYS A 61 5.53 -2.77 -10.26
CA CYS A 61 6.04 -1.71 -11.12
C CYS A 61 6.35 -2.19 -12.56
N SER A 62 6.28 -3.50 -12.83
CA SER A 62 6.41 -4.03 -14.19
C SER A 62 5.24 -3.68 -15.12
N GLY A 63 4.10 -3.26 -14.56
CA GLY A 63 2.86 -3.06 -15.30
C GLY A 63 2.11 -4.36 -15.62
N ASN A 64 2.49 -5.50 -15.04
CA ASN A 64 1.79 -6.76 -15.25
C ASN A 64 0.39 -6.71 -14.63
N GLU A 65 -0.64 -6.86 -15.45
CA GLU A 65 -2.06 -6.74 -15.11
C GLU A 65 -2.55 -7.73 -14.04
N LYS A 66 -1.76 -8.77 -13.76
CA LYS A 66 -2.06 -9.74 -12.71
C LYS A 66 -1.79 -9.22 -11.29
N PHE A 67 -1.14 -8.06 -11.17
CA PHE A 67 -0.90 -7.41 -9.89
C PHE A 67 -1.70 -6.13 -9.79
N PHE A 68 -2.46 -5.98 -8.73
CA PHE A 68 -3.23 -4.76 -8.46
C PHE A 68 -3.35 -4.50 -6.96
N LEU A 69 -3.74 -3.29 -6.63
CA LEU A 69 -3.87 -2.87 -5.25
C LEU A 69 -4.95 -3.66 -4.51
N GLY A 70 -4.58 -4.24 -3.38
CA GLY A 70 -5.49 -4.62 -2.33
C GLY A 70 -5.04 -3.89 -1.08
N THR A 71 -5.79 -2.91 -0.60
CA THR A 71 -5.33 -2.04 0.48
C THR A 71 -5.08 -2.81 1.77
N ASP A 72 -5.96 -3.77 2.06
CA ASP A 72 -5.94 -4.52 3.32
C ASP A 72 -5.73 -3.60 4.53
N SER A 73 -6.28 -2.38 4.43
CA SER A 73 -6.18 -1.36 5.47
C SER A 73 -7.06 -1.77 6.65
N ALA A 74 -6.42 -2.04 7.78
CA ALA A 74 -7.06 -2.61 8.95
C ALA A 74 -6.81 -1.73 10.18
N PRO A 75 -7.69 -0.75 10.46
CA PRO A 75 -7.58 0.07 11.66
C PRO A 75 -7.92 -0.75 12.89
N HIS A 76 -6.98 -0.81 13.83
CA HIS A 76 -7.17 -1.36 15.16
C HIS A 76 -6.83 -0.30 16.21
N LEU A 77 -7.57 -0.28 17.30
CA LEU A 77 -7.27 0.59 18.43
C LEU A 77 -5.87 0.31 18.98
N ASP A 78 -5.18 1.35 19.41
CA ASP A 78 -3.80 1.21 19.93
C ASP A 78 -3.76 0.19 21.07
N GLY A 79 -4.72 0.22 22.00
CA GLY A 79 -4.83 -0.74 23.09
C GLY A 79 -5.00 -2.19 22.64
N ALA A 80 -5.59 -2.44 21.46
CA ALA A 80 -5.71 -3.78 20.89
C ALA A 80 -4.43 -4.25 20.18
N LYS A 81 -3.61 -3.33 19.72
CA LYS A 81 -2.30 -3.63 19.11
C LYS A 81 -1.18 -3.75 20.14
N GLU A 82 -1.23 -2.94 21.21
CA GLU A 82 -0.19 -2.82 22.22
C GLU A 82 -0.42 -3.76 23.43
N ASN A 83 -0.82 -4.98 23.16
CA ASN A 83 -1.00 -6.02 24.17
C ASN A 83 -0.40 -7.36 23.73
N ALA A 84 -0.44 -8.36 24.60
CA ALA A 84 0.16 -9.67 24.35
C ALA A 84 -0.45 -10.42 23.14
N CYS A 85 -1.71 -10.16 22.79
CA CYS A 85 -2.35 -10.75 21.61
C CYS A 85 -1.91 -10.05 20.32
N GLY A 86 -1.82 -8.70 20.34
CA GLY A 86 -1.37 -7.87 19.23
C GLY A 86 -2.19 -8.05 17.96
N CYS A 87 -3.28 -7.31 17.76
CA CYS A 87 -4.07 -7.41 16.55
C CYS A 87 -3.23 -7.18 15.28
N ALA A 88 -3.30 -8.13 14.34
CA ALA A 88 -2.64 -8.00 13.04
C ALA A 88 -3.44 -7.08 12.13
N GLY A 89 -2.77 -6.10 11.54
CA GLY A 89 -3.35 -5.13 10.60
C GLY A 89 -2.65 -3.78 10.69
N ILE A 90 -2.56 -3.10 9.55
CA ILE A 90 -1.94 -1.78 9.44
C ILE A 90 -2.95 -0.82 8.82
N TYR A 91 -3.13 0.35 9.42
CA TYR A 91 -4.06 1.35 8.91
C TYR A 91 -3.38 2.26 7.90
N THR A 92 -3.57 1.99 6.62
CA THR A 92 -2.92 2.69 5.51
C THR A 92 -3.83 3.64 4.74
N SER A 93 -5.15 3.61 4.93
CA SER A 93 -6.11 4.35 4.08
C SER A 93 -5.84 5.85 3.99
N VAL A 94 -5.24 6.46 5.02
CA VAL A 94 -4.96 7.90 5.06
C VAL A 94 -3.91 8.31 4.02
N ASN A 95 -2.91 7.47 3.77
CA ASN A 95 -1.75 7.83 2.96
C ASN A 95 -1.38 6.79 1.88
N THR A 96 -2.25 5.81 1.63
CA THR A 96 -2.01 4.72 0.66
C THR A 96 -1.54 5.24 -0.69
N LEU A 97 -2.29 6.17 -1.30
CA LEU A 97 -1.98 6.64 -2.66
C LEU A 97 -0.69 7.47 -2.71
N SER A 98 -0.46 8.31 -1.70
CA SER A 98 0.79 9.06 -1.57
C SER A 98 2.00 8.14 -1.42
N CYS A 99 1.88 7.11 -0.60
CA CYS A 99 2.91 6.07 -0.44
C CYS A 99 3.18 5.32 -1.76
N LEU A 100 2.12 4.94 -2.48
CA LEU A 100 2.26 4.25 -3.76
C LEU A 100 2.92 5.12 -4.81
N ALA A 101 2.56 6.42 -4.90
CA ALA A 101 3.21 7.35 -5.82
C ALA A 101 4.73 7.41 -5.57
N HIS A 102 5.17 7.44 -4.29
CA HIS A 102 6.59 7.35 -3.96
C HIS A 102 7.23 6.03 -4.39
N VAL A 103 6.57 4.89 -4.12
CA VAL A 103 7.08 3.57 -4.51
C VAL A 103 7.27 3.49 -6.02
N PHE A 104 6.30 3.95 -6.80
CA PHE A 104 6.37 3.91 -8.26
C PHE A 104 7.34 4.94 -8.83
N GLU A 105 7.51 6.09 -8.18
CA GLU A 105 8.55 7.07 -8.52
C GLU A 105 9.96 6.51 -8.29
N ASP A 106 10.21 5.89 -7.14
CA ASP A 106 11.49 5.25 -6.81
C ASP A 106 11.90 4.16 -7.81
N GLU A 107 10.94 3.50 -8.43
CA GLU A 107 11.15 2.44 -9.43
C GLU A 107 11.08 2.97 -10.88
N ASP A 108 11.00 4.30 -11.07
CA ASP A 108 10.86 4.95 -12.38
C ASP A 108 9.68 4.39 -13.20
N ALA A 109 8.53 4.21 -12.55
CA ALA A 109 7.36 3.51 -13.07
C ALA A 109 6.02 4.23 -12.79
N LEU A 110 6.04 5.55 -12.59
CA LEU A 110 4.83 6.35 -12.27
C LEU A 110 3.70 6.14 -13.28
N GLU A 111 4.02 5.94 -14.55
CA GLU A 111 3.06 5.70 -15.61
C GLU A 111 2.31 4.35 -15.46
N LYS A 112 2.79 3.44 -14.59
CA LYS A 112 2.12 2.17 -14.27
C LYS A 112 1.19 2.26 -13.07
N LEU A 113 1.24 3.35 -12.32
CA LEU A 113 0.49 3.52 -11.07
C LEU A 113 -1.02 3.40 -11.31
N GLU A 114 -1.58 4.07 -12.32
CA GLU A 114 -3.01 4.01 -12.64
C GLU A 114 -3.47 2.56 -12.90
N GLY A 115 -2.71 1.81 -13.70
CA GLY A 115 -2.97 0.40 -13.95
C GLY A 115 -3.11 -0.38 -12.65
N PHE A 116 -2.14 -0.24 -11.77
CA PHE A 116 -2.08 -0.95 -10.50
C PHE A 116 -3.21 -0.57 -9.52
N VAL A 117 -3.57 0.71 -9.41
CA VAL A 117 -4.54 1.16 -8.39
C VAL A 117 -5.99 1.19 -8.87
N SER A 118 -6.24 1.32 -10.18
CA SER A 118 -7.58 1.64 -10.68
C SER A 118 -8.08 0.74 -11.81
N VAL A 119 -7.21 0.10 -12.60
CA VAL A 119 -7.60 -0.59 -13.83
C VAL A 119 -7.51 -2.11 -13.72
N HIS A 120 -6.38 -2.65 -13.27
CA HIS A 120 -6.14 -4.10 -13.29
C HIS A 120 -7.11 -4.87 -12.40
N GLY A 121 -7.45 -4.36 -11.22
CA GLY A 121 -8.41 -4.97 -10.31
C GLY A 121 -9.80 -5.08 -10.92
N PRO A 122 -10.43 -3.98 -11.34
CA PRO A 122 -11.70 -4.02 -12.05
C PRO A 122 -11.68 -4.94 -13.27
N SER A 123 -10.64 -4.89 -14.09
CA SER A 123 -10.49 -5.77 -15.26
C SER A 123 -10.52 -7.25 -14.87
N PHE A 124 -9.74 -7.64 -13.86
CA PHE A 124 -9.71 -9.02 -13.37
C PHE A 124 -11.08 -9.51 -12.86
N TYR A 125 -11.78 -8.67 -12.10
CA TYR A 125 -13.09 -8.98 -11.53
C TYR A 125 -14.27 -8.74 -12.51
N LYS A 126 -13.99 -8.27 -13.74
CA LYS A 126 -15.00 -7.91 -14.74
C LYS A 126 -15.98 -6.85 -14.23
N LEU A 127 -15.45 -5.87 -13.51
CA LEU A 127 -16.18 -4.71 -13.00
C LEU A 127 -15.87 -3.48 -13.86
N PRO A 128 -16.78 -2.50 -13.91
CA PRO A 128 -16.47 -1.22 -14.54
C PRO A 128 -15.38 -0.48 -13.78
N VAL A 129 -14.51 0.20 -14.50
CA VAL A 129 -13.55 1.13 -13.92
C VAL A 129 -14.29 2.38 -13.42
N ASN A 130 -13.86 2.93 -12.28
CA ASN A 130 -14.42 4.16 -11.73
C ASN A 130 -14.32 5.32 -12.73
N SER A 131 -15.36 6.15 -12.76
CA SER A 131 -15.41 7.30 -13.69
C SER A 131 -14.70 8.54 -13.16
N GLY A 132 -14.47 8.65 -11.85
CA GLY A 132 -13.75 9.76 -11.22
C GLY A 132 -12.26 9.71 -11.55
N LEU A 133 -11.63 10.89 -11.63
CA LEU A 133 -10.21 11.03 -11.84
C LEU A 133 -9.54 11.61 -10.60
N LEU A 134 -8.31 11.17 -10.35
CA LEU A 134 -7.44 11.73 -9.32
C LEU A 134 -6.22 12.36 -9.98
N LYS A 135 -5.97 13.61 -9.66
CA LYS A 135 -4.78 14.34 -10.09
C LYS A 135 -3.74 14.30 -9.01
N PHE A 136 -2.60 13.68 -9.30
CA PHE A 136 -1.46 13.67 -8.40
C PHE A 136 -0.60 14.91 -8.62
N ARG A 137 -0.13 15.47 -7.50
CA ARG A 137 0.79 16.62 -7.51
C ARG A 137 1.97 16.35 -6.58
N LYS A 138 3.18 16.57 -7.08
CA LYS A 138 4.38 16.54 -6.25
C LYS A 138 4.52 17.87 -5.51
N LEU A 139 4.69 17.79 -4.19
CA LEU A 139 4.82 18.94 -3.30
C LEU A 139 6.30 19.28 -3.10
N SER A 140 6.58 20.55 -2.78
CA SER A 140 7.91 21.02 -2.36
C SER A 140 8.20 20.72 -0.89
N GLU A 141 7.14 20.60 -0.06
CA GLU A 141 7.20 20.30 1.36
C GLU A 141 6.52 18.97 1.64
N PRO A 142 6.90 18.25 2.72
CA PRO A 142 6.27 17.00 3.08
C PRO A 142 4.77 17.14 3.33
N LEU A 143 4.00 16.17 2.84
CA LEU A 143 2.58 16.05 3.09
C LEU A 143 2.32 15.90 4.60
N SER A 144 1.49 16.75 5.15
CA SER A 144 1.03 16.64 6.53
C SER A 144 -0.21 15.73 6.61
N TYR A 145 -0.16 14.74 7.48
CA TYR A 145 -1.30 13.88 7.82
C TYR A 145 -1.22 13.49 9.30
N PRO A 146 -2.36 13.16 9.95
CA PRO A 146 -2.36 12.82 11.36
C PRO A 146 -1.61 11.50 11.60
N GLU A 147 -0.72 11.49 12.59
CA GLU A 147 -0.07 10.25 13.05
C GLU A 147 -1.06 9.30 13.72
N LYS A 148 -2.08 9.85 14.37
CA LYS A 148 -3.12 9.11 15.07
C LYS A 148 -4.49 9.74 14.85
N ILE A 149 -5.51 8.90 14.75
CA ILE A 149 -6.90 9.33 14.66
C ILE A 149 -7.59 8.95 15.96
N ARG A 150 -8.15 9.94 16.65
CA ARG A 150 -8.86 9.75 17.90
C ARG A 150 -10.24 9.16 17.66
N ILE A 151 -10.56 8.08 18.39
CA ILE A 151 -11.85 7.40 18.36
C ILE A 151 -12.36 7.26 19.79
N ARG A 152 -13.28 8.13 20.21
CA ARG A 152 -13.79 8.18 21.60
C ARG A 152 -12.65 8.36 22.61
N ASN A 153 -12.40 7.34 23.44
CA ASN A 153 -11.40 7.34 24.51
C ASN A 153 -10.08 6.64 24.11
N ASP A 154 -9.96 6.21 22.87
CA ASP A 154 -8.81 5.51 22.33
C ASP A 154 -8.39 6.15 20.99
N GLN A 155 -7.43 5.60 20.31
CA GLN A 155 -6.91 6.10 19.05
C GLN A 155 -6.46 4.96 18.15
N VAL A 156 -6.36 5.26 16.86
CA VAL A 156 -5.79 4.37 15.83
C VAL A 156 -4.56 5.04 15.26
N THR A 157 -3.44 4.33 15.29
CA THR A 157 -2.19 4.80 14.69
C THR A 157 -2.22 4.60 13.17
N VAL A 158 -1.97 5.69 12.44
CA VAL A 158 -1.84 5.68 10.98
C VAL A 158 -0.48 5.09 10.59
N PHE A 159 -0.43 4.43 9.45
CA PHE A 159 0.82 3.88 8.94
C PHE A 159 1.87 4.95 8.69
N ASP A 160 3.03 4.79 9.32
CA ASP A 160 4.22 5.59 9.07
C ASP A 160 5.12 4.83 8.07
N PRO A 161 5.34 5.33 6.85
CA PRO A 161 6.23 4.69 5.89
C PRO A 161 7.73 4.77 6.26
N GLY A 162 8.09 5.60 7.26
CA GLY A 162 9.47 5.82 7.69
C GLY A 162 10.25 6.83 6.82
N PHE A 163 9.55 7.54 5.93
CA PHE A 163 10.10 8.61 5.10
C PHE A 163 9.04 9.68 4.83
N PRO A 164 9.42 10.93 4.53
CA PRO A 164 8.47 11.99 4.21
C PRO A 164 7.77 11.74 2.89
N LEU A 165 6.46 11.99 2.84
CA LEU A 165 5.64 11.87 1.65
C LEU A 165 5.56 13.23 0.93
N PHE A 166 5.81 13.26 -0.37
CA PHE A 166 5.76 14.49 -1.19
C PHE A 166 4.67 14.46 -2.27
N TRP A 167 3.87 13.39 -2.34
CA TRP A 167 2.78 13.28 -3.28
C TRP A 167 1.44 13.51 -2.60
N SER A 168 0.70 14.51 -3.08
CA SER A 168 -0.71 14.73 -2.78
C SER A 168 -1.58 14.34 -3.97
N TYR A 169 -2.88 14.19 -3.72
CA TYR A 169 -3.86 13.95 -4.77
C TYR A 169 -5.17 14.67 -4.46
N GLU A 170 -5.90 15.03 -5.51
CA GLU A 170 -7.21 15.64 -5.43
C GLU A 170 -8.16 15.01 -6.47
N THR A 171 -9.43 14.98 -6.15
CA THR A 171 -10.45 14.58 -7.13
C THR A 171 -10.64 15.71 -8.13
N VAL A 172 -10.68 15.38 -9.43
CA VAL A 172 -10.97 16.33 -10.49
C VAL A 172 -12.20 15.91 -11.28
N ASP A 173 -12.99 16.86 -11.70
CA ASP A 173 -14.10 16.63 -12.61
C ASP A 173 -13.60 16.39 -14.03
N LYS A 174 -14.29 15.53 -14.79
CA LYS A 174 -13.89 15.19 -16.16
C LYS A 174 -13.90 16.37 -17.13
N GLU A 175 -14.54 17.48 -16.75
CA GLU A 175 -14.61 18.70 -17.56
C GLU A 175 -13.36 19.58 -17.44
N GLU A 176 -12.44 19.25 -16.51
CA GLU A 176 -11.22 20.03 -16.24
C GLU A 176 -9.93 19.38 -16.80
N VAL A 177 -10.04 18.29 -17.59
CA VAL A 177 -8.89 17.55 -18.14
C VAL A 177 -8.77 17.70 -19.64
#